data_1f0dd781d5606540bf8e686a886a8a18
#
_entry.id   1f0dd781d5606540bf8e686a886a8a18
#
_cell.length_a   1.000
_cell.length_b   1.000
_cell.length_c   1.000
_cell.angle_alpha   90.00
_cell.angle_beta   90.00
_cell.angle_gamma   90.00
#
_symmetry.space_group_name_H-M   'P 1'
#
loop_
_entity.id
_entity.type
_entity.pdbx_description
1 polymer ?
#
loop_
_entity_poly.entity_id
_entity_poly.type
_entity_poly.pdbx_seq_one_letter_code
_entity_poly.pdbx_strand_id
1 'polypeptide(L)'
;MPRLTAKDFPQELLDYYDYYAHGKISKREFLNLAAKYAVGGMTALALFDLLKPNYALATQVEFTDPEIVAEYIMYPSPNGHGEVRGYLVKPAKMSGKTPAVVVVHENRGLNPYIEDVARRVAKAGYIALAPDGLSSVGGYPGNDDKGRELQQQVDPTKLMNDFFAAIEFMQRYPQAAGKVGITGFCYGGGVSNAAAV
;
A
#
# COMPACT_ATOMS: atom_id res chain seq x y z
N MET A 1 -6.01 26.64 -1.09
CA MET A 1 -6.34 26.40 -2.51
C MET A 1 -7.29 25.22 -2.57
N PRO A 2 -8.30 25.19 -3.47
CA PRO A 2 -9.14 24.02 -3.62
C PRO A 2 -8.28 22.81 -4.03
N ARG A 3 -8.66 21.63 -3.55
CA ARG A 3 -7.96 20.37 -3.87
C ARG A 3 -8.21 20.03 -5.35
N LEU A 4 -7.16 19.89 -6.13
CA LEU A 4 -7.25 19.42 -7.51
C LEU A 4 -7.73 17.98 -7.55
N THR A 5 -8.51 17.66 -8.57
CA THR A 5 -9.05 16.32 -8.83
C THR A 5 -8.63 15.88 -10.24
N ALA A 6 -8.86 14.63 -10.59
CA ALA A 6 -8.56 14.12 -11.93
C ALA A 6 -9.22 14.95 -13.05
N LYS A 7 -10.38 15.59 -12.77
CA LYS A 7 -11.10 16.43 -13.75
C LYS A 7 -10.39 17.73 -14.08
N ASP A 8 -9.43 18.14 -13.26
CA ASP A 8 -8.67 19.39 -13.45
C ASP A 8 -7.45 19.18 -14.38
N PHE A 9 -7.21 17.94 -14.84
CA PHE A 9 -6.11 17.58 -15.71
C PHE A 9 -6.61 16.98 -17.04
N PRO A 10 -5.89 17.23 -18.16
CA PRO A 10 -6.16 16.52 -19.40
C PRO A 10 -6.03 15.00 -19.24
N GLN A 11 -6.97 14.24 -19.83
CA GLN A 11 -6.95 12.78 -19.72
C GLN A 11 -5.63 12.17 -20.18
N GLU A 12 -5.07 12.64 -21.28
CA GLU A 12 -3.79 12.15 -21.81
C GLU A 12 -2.62 12.34 -20.83
N LEU A 13 -2.62 13.42 -20.05
CA LEU A 13 -1.61 13.63 -19.00
C LEU A 13 -1.79 12.62 -17.86
N LEU A 14 -3.01 12.28 -17.51
CA LEU A 14 -3.30 11.24 -16.52
C LEU A 14 -2.87 9.86 -17.03
N ASP A 15 -3.09 9.56 -18.30
CA ASP A 15 -2.66 8.32 -18.94
C ASP A 15 -1.11 8.19 -18.93
N TYR A 16 -0.40 9.28 -19.21
CA TYR A 16 1.07 9.29 -19.11
C TYR A 16 1.55 9.09 -17.67
N TYR A 17 0.83 9.67 -16.69
CA TYR A 17 1.16 9.45 -15.29
C TYR A 17 0.90 8.00 -14.89
N ASP A 18 -0.18 7.39 -15.37
CA ASP A 18 -0.48 5.97 -15.16
C ASP A 18 0.63 5.08 -15.76
N TYR A 19 1.07 5.34 -16.99
CA TYR A 19 2.17 4.60 -17.61
C TYR A 19 3.45 4.69 -16.78
N TYR A 20 3.75 5.88 -16.27
CA TYR A 20 4.89 6.08 -15.39
C TYR A 20 4.70 5.33 -14.05
N ALA A 21 3.55 5.44 -13.42
CA ALA A 21 3.24 4.80 -12.14
C ALA A 21 3.34 3.26 -12.22
N HIS A 22 3.04 2.69 -13.39
CA HIS A 22 3.15 1.26 -13.67
C HIS A 22 4.51 0.85 -14.29
N GLY A 23 5.46 1.77 -14.43
CA GLY A 23 6.80 1.49 -14.94
C GLY A 23 6.88 1.22 -16.44
N LYS A 24 5.82 1.53 -17.20
CA LYS A 24 5.80 1.43 -18.66
C LYS A 24 6.67 2.49 -19.34
N ILE A 25 6.82 3.65 -18.70
CA ILE A 25 7.71 4.73 -19.11
C ILE A 25 8.54 5.21 -17.92
N SER A 26 9.73 5.74 -18.18
CA SER A 26 10.58 6.35 -17.17
C SER A 26 10.06 7.73 -16.76
N LYS A 27 10.52 8.23 -15.59
CA LYS A 27 10.24 9.60 -15.17
C LYS A 27 10.67 10.65 -16.20
N ARG A 28 11.78 10.44 -16.87
CA ARG A 28 12.28 11.33 -17.93
C ARG A 28 11.32 11.39 -19.10
N GLU A 29 10.84 10.23 -19.56
CA GLU A 29 9.86 10.14 -20.65
C GLU A 29 8.54 10.80 -20.25
N PHE A 30 8.05 10.56 -19.02
CA PHE A 30 6.88 11.27 -18.53
C PHE A 30 7.07 12.79 -18.56
N LEU A 31 8.19 13.32 -18.05
CA LEU A 31 8.45 14.77 -18.04
C LEU A 31 8.50 15.35 -19.47
N ASN A 32 9.08 14.62 -20.42
CA ASN A 32 9.10 15.04 -21.83
C ASN A 32 7.67 15.09 -22.41
N LEU A 33 6.84 14.09 -22.17
CA LEU A 33 5.44 14.04 -22.62
C LEU A 33 4.58 15.11 -21.93
N ALA A 34 4.79 15.34 -20.64
CA ALA A 34 4.07 16.34 -19.85
C ALA A 34 4.44 17.79 -20.22
N ALA A 35 5.58 18.01 -20.85
CA ALA A 35 6.07 19.36 -21.21
C ALA A 35 5.08 20.17 -22.08
N LYS A 36 4.29 19.49 -22.93
CA LYS A 36 3.27 20.15 -23.76
C LYS A 36 2.10 20.74 -22.96
N TYR A 37 1.92 20.31 -21.72
CA TYR A 37 0.90 20.82 -20.78
C TYR A 37 1.46 21.86 -19.82
N ALA A 38 2.75 22.16 -19.89
CA ALA A 38 3.44 23.13 -19.06
C ALA A 38 3.17 24.55 -19.60
N VAL A 39 2.04 25.14 -19.22
CA VAL A 39 1.58 26.46 -19.66
C VAL A 39 1.50 27.45 -18.49
N GLY A 40 1.52 28.74 -18.77
CA GLY A 40 1.31 29.79 -17.76
C GLY A 40 2.37 29.84 -16.67
N GLY A 41 3.64 29.48 -16.97
CA GLY A 41 4.74 29.46 -16.00
C GLY A 41 4.83 28.15 -15.21
N MET A 42 3.96 27.19 -15.42
CA MET A 42 4.05 25.85 -14.83
C MET A 42 5.10 25.02 -15.60
N THR A 43 5.91 24.25 -14.87
CA THR A 43 6.88 23.33 -15.48
C THR A 43 6.34 21.89 -15.50
N ALA A 44 6.89 21.03 -16.36
CA ALA A 44 6.56 19.60 -16.37
C ALA A 44 6.85 18.95 -15.01
N LEU A 45 7.87 19.41 -14.30
CA LEU A 45 8.18 18.94 -12.95
C LEU A 45 7.11 19.37 -11.94
N ALA A 46 6.62 20.59 -12.03
CA ALA A 46 5.53 21.07 -11.17
C ALA A 46 4.22 20.29 -11.44
N LEU A 47 3.90 19.96 -12.70
CA LEU A 47 2.80 19.07 -13.05
C LEU A 47 2.97 17.68 -12.45
N PHE A 48 4.17 17.12 -12.52
CA PHE A 48 4.49 15.84 -11.90
C PHE A 48 4.27 15.87 -10.39
N ASP A 49 4.72 16.91 -9.71
CA ASP A 49 4.54 17.05 -8.25
C ASP A 49 3.07 17.23 -7.85
N LEU A 50 2.25 17.86 -8.70
CA LEU A 50 0.80 17.96 -8.47
C LEU A 50 0.06 16.61 -8.65
N LEU A 51 0.57 15.73 -9.52
CA LEU A 51 -0.02 14.41 -9.76
C LEU A 51 0.39 13.37 -8.72
N LYS A 52 1.48 13.60 -7.99
CA LYS A 52 1.92 12.68 -6.92
C LYS A 52 0.91 12.57 -5.80
N PRO A 53 0.73 11.36 -5.23
CA PRO A 53 -0.05 11.21 -4.01
C PRO A 53 0.53 12.07 -2.87
N ASN A 54 -0.32 12.83 -2.23
CA ASN A 54 0.02 13.49 -0.97
C ASN A 54 -0.59 12.68 0.18
N TYR A 55 0.17 11.74 0.71
CA TYR A 55 -0.29 10.84 1.75
C TYR A 55 -0.68 11.56 3.05
N ALA A 56 0.01 12.62 3.40
CA ALA A 56 -0.31 13.40 4.60
C ALA A 56 -1.70 14.05 4.51
N LEU A 57 -2.06 14.59 3.34
CA LEU A 57 -3.40 15.14 3.11
C LEU A 57 -4.46 14.06 2.87
N ALA A 58 -4.08 12.83 2.55
CA ALA A 58 -4.98 11.72 2.28
C ALA A 58 -5.27 10.88 3.54
N THR A 59 -4.51 11.04 4.62
CA THR A 59 -4.72 10.35 5.89
C THR A 59 -6.11 10.65 6.43
N GLN A 60 -6.86 9.60 6.76
CA GLN A 60 -8.20 9.67 7.32
C GLN A 60 -8.26 9.24 8.78
N VAL A 61 -7.33 8.37 9.18
CA VAL A 61 -7.19 7.89 10.56
C VAL A 61 -5.74 8.07 10.99
N GLU A 62 -5.51 8.91 12.00
CA GLU A 62 -4.17 9.13 12.51
C GLU A 62 -3.61 7.90 13.21
N PHE A 63 -2.28 7.76 13.22
CA PHE A 63 -1.59 6.68 13.94
C PHE A 63 -1.93 6.68 15.44
N THR A 64 -2.15 7.87 15.99
CA THR A 64 -2.45 8.11 17.41
C THR A 64 -3.96 8.14 17.72
N ASP A 65 -4.81 7.72 16.78
CA ASP A 65 -6.26 7.68 17.00
C ASP A 65 -6.59 6.79 18.22
N PRO A 66 -7.32 7.31 19.23
CA PRO A 66 -7.57 6.58 20.49
C PRO A 66 -8.49 5.36 20.35
N GLU A 67 -9.16 5.21 19.20
CA GLU A 67 -10.03 4.07 18.95
C GLU A 67 -9.29 2.85 18.38
N ILE A 68 -8.00 2.96 18.11
CA ILE A 68 -7.16 1.88 17.56
C ILE A 68 -5.88 1.69 18.36
N VAL A 69 -5.28 0.51 18.22
CA VAL A 69 -3.90 0.22 18.65
C VAL A 69 -3.15 -0.25 17.43
N ALA A 70 -2.07 0.45 17.08
CA ALA A 70 -1.26 0.19 15.89
C ALA A 70 0.20 -0.08 16.28
N GLU A 71 0.78 -1.13 15.71
CA GLU A 71 2.15 -1.55 15.97
C GLU A 71 2.76 -2.25 14.74
N TYR A 72 4.09 -2.23 14.62
CA TYR A 72 4.77 -3.09 13.67
C TYR A 72 5.15 -4.39 14.37
N ILE A 73 4.89 -5.50 13.69
CA ILE A 73 5.25 -6.85 14.16
C ILE A 73 6.10 -7.56 13.11
N MET A 74 6.75 -8.65 13.53
CA MET A 74 7.34 -9.63 12.62
C MET A 74 6.48 -10.89 12.63
N TYR A 75 6.29 -11.51 11.49
CA TYR A 75 5.62 -12.81 11.37
C TYR A 75 6.42 -13.76 10.47
N PRO A 76 6.34 -15.08 10.72
CA PRO A 76 7.10 -16.07 9.97
C PRO A 76 6.52 -16.29 8.57
N SER A 77 7.40 -16.38 7.56
CA SER A 77 7.08 -16.72 6.18
C SER A 77 8.08 -17.77 5.66
N PRO A 78 7.96 -19.03 6.08
CA PRO A 78 8.95 -20.07 5.81
C PRO A 78 9.12 -20.41 4.33
N ASN A 79 8.05 -20.24 3.53
CA ASN A 79 8.05 -20.44 2.07
C ASN A 79 8.33 -19.13 1.30
N GLY A 80 8.44 -18.02 1.99
CA GLY A 80 8.77 -16.70 1.46
C GLY A 80 10.17 -16.27 1.85
N HIS A 81 10.28 -15.09 2.49
CA HIS A 81 11.58 -14.51 2.87
C HIS A 81 12.00 -14.81 4.33
N GLY A 82 11.34 -15.75 5.00
CA GLY A 82 11.68 -16.18 6.37
C GLY A 82 10.90 -15.38 7.43
N GLU A 83 11.21 -14.12 7.61
CA GLU A 83 10.47 -13.20 8.49
C GLU A 83 10.04 -11.95 7.72
N VAL A 84 8.82 -11.52 7.94
CA VAL A 84 8.22 -10.36 7.26
C VAL A 84 7.69 -9.38 8.28
N ARG A 85 8.02 -8.11 8.10
CA ARG A 85 7.41 -7.02 8.88
C ARG A 85 5.97 -6.80 8.41
N GLY A 86 5.08 -6.59 9.35
CA GLY A 86 3.70 -6.20 9.08
C GLY A 86 3.23 -5.08 10.01
N TYR A 87 2.38 -4.22 9.51
CA TYR A 87 1.69 -3.20 10.29
C TYR A 87 0.37 -3.78 10.79
N LEU A 88 0.32 -4.08 12.08
CA LEU A 88 -0.84 -4.65 12.76
C LEU A 88 -1.65 -3.53 13.42
N VAL A 89 -2.93 -3.48 13.13
CA VAL A 89 -3.85 -2.52 13.74
C VAL A 89 -5.08 -3.23 14.27
N LYS A 90 -5.48 -2.88 15.49
CA LYS A 90 -6.64 -3.47 16.18
C LYS A 90 -7.55 -2.38 16.72
N PRO A 91 -8.87 -2.61 16.85
CA PRO A 91 -9.72 -1.76 17.66
C PRO A 91 -9.16 -1.68 19.09
N ALA A 92 -9.15 -0.48 19.70
CA ALA A 92 -8.68 -0.30 21.07
C ALA A 92 -9.56 -1.05 22.08
N LYS A 93 -10.84 -1.26 21.74
CA LYS A 93 -11.79 -2.02 22.55
C LYS A 93 -12.32 -3.19 21.72
N MET A 94 -12.04 -4.39 22.16
CA MET A 94 -12.56 -5.63 21.57
C MET A 94 -13.30 -6.44 22.63
N SER A 95 -14.49 -6.94 22.31
CA SER A 95 -15.33 -7.74 23.21
C SER A 95 -15.20 -9.24 22.99
N GLY A 96 -14.08 -9.71 22.43
CA GLY A 96 -13.83 -11.12 22.12
C GLY A 96 -12.97 -11.28 20.86
N LYS A 97 -13.01 -12.49 20.29
CA LYS A 97 -12.30 -12.77 19.04
C LYS A 97 -12.93 -12.03 17.88
N THR A 98 -12.12 -11.34 17.11
CA THR A 98 -12.53 -10.41 16.06
C THR A 98 -12.07 -10.93 14.68
N PRO A 99 -12.88 -10.88 13.61
CA PRO A 99 -12.42 -11.22 12.26
C PRO A 99 -11.25 -10.35 11.84
N ALA A 100 -10.35 -10.93 11.05
CA ALA A 100 -9.15 -10.26 10.59
C ALA A 100 -9.19 -9.97 9.08
N VAL A 101 -8.46 -8.95 8.65
CA VAL A 101 -8.28 -8.58 7.24
C VAL A 101 -6.80 -8.35 6.96
N VAL A 102 -6.28 -9.02 5.96
CA VAL A 102 -4.95 -8.72 5.38
C VAL A 102 -5.11 -7.65 4.32
N VAL A 103 -4.36 -6.55 4.44
CA VAL A 103 -4.39 -5.40 3.51
C VAL A 103 -3.11 -5.39 2.69
N VAL A 104 -3.20 -5.70 1.42
CA VAL A 104 -2.04 -5.86 0.52
C VAL A 104 -1.80 -4.58 -0.27
N HIS A 105 -0.54 -4.11 -0.24
CA HIS A 105 -0.10 -2.90 -0.93
C HIS A 105 -0.02 -3.07 -2.46
N GLU A 106 0.17 -1.96 -3.15
CA GLU A 106 0.44 -1.89 -4.58
C GLU A 106 1.89 -2.35 -4.88
N ASN A 107 2.41 -1.98 -6.04
CA ASN A 107 3.79 -2.29 -6.48
C ASN A 107 4.87 -1.37 -5.90
N ARG A 108 4.69 -0.86 -4.68
CA ARG A 108 5.56 0.18 -4.08
C ARG A 108 5.98 -0.12 -2.65
N GLY A 109 5.49 -1.22 -2.07
CA GLY A 109 5.68 -1.56 -0.67
C GLY A 109 4.61 -0.94 0.24
N LEU A 110 4.77 -1.15 1.53
CA LEU A 110 3.87 -0.67 2.59
C LEU A 110 4.02 0.85 2.77
N ASN A 111 3.35 1.61 1.93
CA ASN A 111 3.34 3.07 1.96
C ASN A 111 2.32 3.61 3.00
N PRO A 112 2.38 4.92 3.35
CA PRO A 112 1.49 5.51 4.35
C PRO A 112 -0.02 5.41 4.03
N TYR A 113 -0.38 5.31 2.74
CA TYR A 113 -1.78 5.12 2.35
C TYR A 113 -2.30 3.74 2.75
N ILE A 114 -1.52 2.69 2.57
CA ILE A 114 -1.89 1.32 2.95
C ILE A 114 -1.95 1.19 4.47
N GLU A 115 -1.05 1.86 5.20
CA GLU A 115 -1.16 1.94 6.66
C GLU A 115 -2.45 2.63 7.12
N ASP A 116 -2.84 3.72 6.44
CA ASP A 116 -4.12 4.39 6.71
C ASP A 116 -5.32 3.48 6.39
N VAL A 117 -5.27 2.71 5.29
CA VAL A 117 -6.31 1.70 5.00
C VAL A 117 -6.41 0.67 6.13
N ALA A 118 -5.30 0.16 6.65
CA ALA A 118 -5.29 -0.77 7.78
C ALA A 118 -5.92 -0.14 9.03
N ARG A 119 -5.62 1.13 9.33
CA ARG A 119 -6.26 1.87 10.44
C ARG A 119 -7.76 2.03 10.24
N ARG A 120 -8.21 2.35 9.02
CA ARG A 120 -9.65 2.43 8.69
C ARG A 120 -10.36 1.09 8.85
N VAL A 121 -9.72 0.00 8.45
CA VAL A 121 -10.23 -1.37 8.65
C VAL A 121 -10.37 -1.66 10.14
N ALA A 122 -9.40 -1.25 10.97
CA ALA A 122 -9.48 -1.42 12.42
C ALA A 122 -10.59 -0.58 13.05
N LYS A 123 -10.79 0.67 12.60
CA LYS A 123 -11.95 1.49 13.03
C LYS A 123 -13.30 0.90 12.62
N ALA A 124 -13.34 0.15 11.55
CA ALA A 124 -14.54 -0.60 11.15
C ALA A 124 -14.79 -1.87 11.98
N GLY A 125 -13.94 -2.16 12.97
CA GLY A 125 -14.14 -3.24 13.93
C GLY A 125 -13.43 -4.55 13.57
N TYR A 126 -12.44 -4.54 12.68
CA TYR A 126 -11.65 -5.72 12.30
C TYR A 126 -10.22 -5.62 12.86
N ILE A 127 -9.52 -6.75 12.96
CA ILE A 127 -8.06 -6.73 13.11
C ILE A 127 -7.46 -6.63 11.72
N ALA A 128 -6.60 -5.65 11.46
CA ALA A 128 -5.95 -5.48 10.17
C ALA A 128 -4.46 -5.81 10.26
N LEU A 129 -3.94 -6.57 9.31
CA LEU A 129 -2.50 -6.75 9.09
C LEU A 129 -2.15 -6.29 7.68
N ALA A 130 -1.30 -5.28 7.58
CA ALA A 130 -0.72 -4.85 6.29
C ALA A 130 0.74 -5.32 6.22
N PRO A 131 1.04 -6.41 5.47
CA PRO A 131 2.40 -6.90 5.28
C PRO A 131 3.26 -5.89 4.51
N ASP A 132 4.54 -5.79 4.88
CA ASP A 132 5.54 -5.08 4.11
C ASP A 132 6.29 -6.05 3.18
N GLY A 133 5.82 -6.21 1.95
CA GLY A 133 6.43 -7.08 0.97
C GLY A 133 7.87 -6.69 0.57
N LEU A 134 8.34 -5.54 1.02
CA LEU A 134 9.72 -5.11 0.84
C LEU A 134 10.61 -5.41 2.05
N SER A 135 10.12 -6.16 3.05
CA SER A 135 10.88 -6.48 4.28
C SER A 135 12.28 -7.05 3.99
N SER A 136 12.39 -7.93 3.00
CA SER A 136 13.66 -8.57 2.61
C SER A 136 14.69 -7.61 2.01
N VAL A 137 14.27 -6.43 1.57
CA VAL A 137 15.12 -5.40 0.96
C VAL A 137 15.10 -4.08 1.76
N GLY A 138 14.74 -4.13 3.04
CA GLY A 138 14.79 -3.00 3.97
C GLY A 138 13.47 -2.27 4.19
N GLY A 139 12.38 -2.73 3.59
CA GLY A 139 11.04 -2.16 3.73
C GLY A 139 10.78 -0.97 2.81
N TYR A 140 9.60 -0.34 3.00
CA TYR A 140 9.23 0.85 2.22
C TYR A 140 10.22 2.01 2.47
N PRO A 141 10.85 2.55 1.42
CA PRO A 141 11.95 3.52 1.56
C PRO A 141 11.49 4.98 1.75
N GLY A 142 10.21 5.23 2.00
CA GLY A 142 9.66 6.59 2.09
C GLY A 142 9.46 7.30 0.74
N ASN A 143 9.64 6.59 -0.36
CA ASN A 143 9.50 7.11 -1.72
C ASN A 143 8.97 6.03 -2.66
N ASP A 144 7.88 6.33 -3.38
CA ASP A 144 7.17 5.36 -4.22
C ASP A 144 7.98 4.86 -5.41
N ASP A 145 8.79 5.75 -6.03
CA ASP A 145 9.64 5.36 -7.16
C ASP A 145 10.69 4.34 -6.72
N LYS A 146 11.32 4.62 -5.58
CA LYS A 146 12.31 3.71 -4.99
C LYS A 146 11.65 2.42 -4.50
N GLY A 147 10.47 2.50 -3.92
CA GLY A 147 9.69 1.33 -3.52
C GLY A 147 9.40 0.41 -4.70
N ARG A 148 9.00 0.97 -5.84
CA ARG A 148 8.78 0.21 -7.07
C ARG A 148 10.06 -0.45 -7.59
N GLU A 149 11.20 0.27 -7.59
CA GLU A 149 12.49 -0.30 -7.97
C GLU A 149 12.91 -1.46 -7.05
N LEU A 150 12.69 -1.33 -5.75
CA LEU A 150 12.98 -2.38 -4.78
C LEU A 150 12.07 -3.60 -5.00
N GLN A 151 10.79 -3.40 -5.25
CA GLN A 151 9.86 -4.52 -5.49
C GLN A 151 10.22 -5.33 -6.74
N GLN A 152 10.79 -4.71 -7.77
CA GLN A 152 11.29 -5.42 -8.96
C GLN A 152 12.51 -6.31 -8.66
N GLN A 153 13.20 -6.10 -7.54
CA GLN A 153 14.35 -6.90 -7.10
C GLN A 153 13.95 -8.06 -6.18
N VAL A 154 12.73 -8.05 -5.65
CA VAL A 154 12.21 -9.10 -4.77
C VAL A 154 11.77 -10.30 -5.61
N ASP A 155 12.10 -11.51 -5.16
CA ASP A 155 11.60 -12.73 -5.79
C ASP A 155 10.05 -12.75 -5.75
N PRO A 156 9.38 -12.79 -6.91
CA PRO A 156 7.93 -12.65 -6.99
C PRO A 156 7.19 -13.84 -6.36
N THR A 157 7.78 -15.03 -6.38
CA THR A 157 7.17 -16.23 -5.78
C THR A 157 7.24 -16.13 -4.26
N LYS A 158 8.39 -15.75 -3.72
CA LYS A 158 8.56 -15.53 -2.28
C LYS A 158 7.69 -14.39 -1.78
N LEU A 159 7.60 -13.30 -2.54
CA LEU A 159 6.74 -12.17 -2.21
C LEU A 159 5.26 -12.60 -2.10
N MET A 160 4.78 -13.42 -3.04
CA MET A 160 3.41 -13.96 -2.97
C MET A 160 3.23 -14.83 -1.72
N ASN A 161 4.22 -15.69 -1.41
CA ASN A 161 4.19 -16.55 -0.23
C ASN A 161 4.22 -15.74 1.07
N ASP A 162 4.86 -14.58 1.11
CA ASP A 162 4.85 -13.68 2.27
C ASP A 162 3.41 -13.20 2.59
N PHE A 163 2.63 -12.87 1.57
CA PHE A 163 1.23 -12.48 1.76
C PHE A 163 0.34 -13.66 2.17
N PHE A 164 0.58 -14.86 1.63
CA PHE A 164 -0.15 -16.05 2.05
C PHE A 164 0.19 -16.42 3.49
N ALA A 165 1.45 -16.32 3.89
CA ALA A 165 1.88 -16.51 5.28
C ALA A 165 1.21 -15.52 6.24
N ALA A 166 0.94 -14.28 5.81
CA ALA A 166 0.19 -13.31 6.59
C ALA A 166 -1.26 -13.77 6.86
N ILE A 167 -1.92 -14.39 5.88
CA ILE A 167 -3.27 -14.96 6.06
C ILE A 167 -3.21 -16.08 7.10
N GLU A 168 -2.27 -17.02 6.95
CA GLU A 168 -2.11 -18.14 7.89
C GLU A 168 -1.76 -17.66 9.31
N PHE A 169 -0.90 -16.63 9.41
CA PHE A 169 -0.56 -16.02 10.69
C PHE A 169 -1.81 -15.43 11.36
N MET A 170 -2.61 -14.68 10.60
CA MET A 170 -3.83 -14.07 11.14
C MET A 170 -4.92 -15.09 11.48
N GLN A 171 -5.01 -16.22 10.78
CA GLN A 171 -5.92 -17.32 11.17
C GLN A 171 -5.61 -17.88 12.55
N ARG A 172 -4.33 -17.88 12.95
CA ARG A 172 -3.84 -18.39 14.23
C ARG A 172 -3.63 -17.29 15.27
N TYR A 173 -3.82 -16.02 14.89
CA TYR A 173 -3.58 -14.90 15.80
C TYR A 173 -4.52 -14.97 17.01
N PRO A 174 -4.01 -14.87 18.26
CA PRO A 174 -4.80 -15.20 19.47
C PRO A 174 -6.12 -14.44 19.61
N GLN A 175 -6.13 -13.18 19.18
CA GLN A 175 -7.33 -12.32 19.25
C GLN A 175 -8.21 -12.42 17.99
N ALA A 176 -7.76 -13.09 16.94
CA ALA A 176 -8.54 -13.28 15.72
C ALA A 176 -9.57 -14.41 15.86
N ALA A 177 -10.70 -14.26 15.18
CA ALA A 177 -11.78 -15.25 15.15
C ALA A 177 -11.52 -16.44 14.22
N GLY A 178 -10.31 -16.57 13.64
CA GLY A 178 -9.95 -17.59 12.65
C GLY A 178 -10.49 -17.34 11.24
N LYS A 179 -11.38 -16.37 11.08
CA LYS A 179 -11.85 -15.90 9.75
C LYS A 179 -11.00 -14.72 9.30
N VAL A 180 -10.38 -14.85 8.13
CA VAL A 180 -9.50 -13.83 7.55
C VAL A 180 -10.00 -13.47 6.17
N GLY A 181 -10.31 -12.19 5.98
CA GLY A 181 -10.51 -11.60 4.67
C GLY A 181 -9.19 -11.06 4.11
N ILE A 182 -9.14 -10.84 2.82
CA ILE A 182 -8.01 -10.18 2.16
C ILE A 182 -8.53 -9.09 1.23
N THR A 183 -7.85 -7.97 1.19
CA THR A 183 -8.09 -6.88 0.25
C THR A 183 -6.77 -6.30 -0.22
N GLY A 184 -6.74 -5.73 -1.40
CA GLY A 184 -5.53 -5.11 -1.93
C GLY A 184 -5.81 -4.26 -3.16
N PHE A 185 -4.82 -3.46 -3.54
CA PHE A 185 -4.92 -2.51 -4.63
C PHE A 185 -3.87 -2.83 -5.69
N CYS A 186 -4.21 -2.72 -6.98
CA CYS A 186 -3.31 -3.00 -8.10
C CYS A 186 -2.66 -4.40 -7.97
N TYR A 187 -1.36 -4.49 -7.71
CA TYR A 187 -0.67 -5.76 -7.41
C TYR A 187 -1.37 -6.53 -6.28
N GLY A 188 -1.73 -5.84 -5.20
CA GLY A 188 -2.44 -6.45 -4.08
C GLY A 188 -3.82 -6.97 -4.42
N GLY A 189 -4.49 -6.43 -5.45
CA GLY A 189 -5.72 -7.01 -6.01
C GLY A 189 -5.46 -8.36 -6.66
N GLY A 190 -4.34 -8.49 -7.38
CA GLY A 190 -3.87 -9.77 -7.94
C GLY A 190 -3.59 -10.81 -6.86
N VAL A 191 -2.90 -10.41 -5.78
CA VAL A 191 -2.65 -11.26 -4.59
C VAL A 191 -3.97 -11.71 -3.96
N SER A 192 -4.93 -10.79 -3.81
CA SER A 192 -6.25 -11.10 -3.22
C SER A 192 -7.01 -12.13 -4.07
N ASN A 193 -6.97 -12.02 -5.39
CA ASN A 193 -7.56 -13.01 -6.29
C ASN A 193 -6.86 -14.37 -6.20
N ALA A 194 -5.52 -14.39 -6.15
CA ALA A 194 -4.76 -15.63 -6.03
C ALA A 194 -5.01 -16.35 -4.68
N ALA A 195 -5.29 -15.60 -3.62
CA ALA A 195 -5.61 -16.17 -2.30
C ALA A 195 -7.04 -16.74 -2.22
N ALA A 196 -7.93 -16.42 -3.15
CA ALA A 196 -9.32 -16.88 -3.18
C ALA A 196 -9.52 -18.20 -3.95
N VAL A 197 -8.47 -18.71 -4.61
CA VAL A 197 -8.46 -19.94 -5.42
C VAL A 197 -7.74 -21.06 -4.67
#